data_e4f970ec49e2e4c2cdbcf38bdc1ba2b3
#
_entry.id   e4f970ec49e2e4c2cdbcf38bdc1ba2b3
#
_cell.length_a   1.000
_cell.length_b   1.000
_cell.length_c   1.000
_cell.angle_alpha   90.00
_cell.angle_beta   90.00
_cell.angle_gamma   90.00
#
_symmetry.space_group_name_H-M   'P 1'
#
loop_
_entity.id
_entity.type
_entity.pdbx_description
1 polymer ?
#
loop_
_entity_poly.entity_id
_entity_poly.type
_entity_poly.pdbx_seq_one_letter_code
_entity_poly.pdbx_strand_id
1 'polypeptide(L)'
;MKNKILMEISESLGLKYLEDIGEAAGFYEGYFLSVRFVNQIYQCCFSLSQMGSYPDKQFSKSLRKEIKPVQGMEISGYLVKANIKGGLTTKGFKQNILDAMMQLISYFSANGLTNCSEVSGSMEGVSLYCLNGQSHFYTKEEFDQKRMEQEEKNLKNESRGFSGVLFGIFGALVGAFVGAIAVFICSRLGFVSLYGGVIMAFTTILGYKLFAGKFGLIGIPVSILCMAAMVYLINRLDFAFFLSGYFYGSFDHVFEYFQIMNDFLANQDPEVSSAYTTNLIQLMFFTLATGIIGTVAAFISEKKAKPSYPILDVTEDYNMSF
;
A
#
# COMPACT_ATOMS: atom_id res chain seq x y z
N MET A 1 5.80 15.19 6.02
CA MET A 1 5.55 16.62 5.71
C MET A 1 4.39 17.06 6.60
N LYS A 2 4.59 18.07 7.46
CA LYS A 2 3.53 18.52 8.40
C LYS A 2 2.35 19.08 7.61
N ASN A 3 1.14 18.62 7.93
CA ASN A 3 -0.07 19.17 7.30
C ASN A 3 -0.56 20.37 8.12
N LYS A 4 -0.28 21.57 7.62
CA LYS A 4 -0.61 22.83 8.29
C LYS A 4 -2.11 22.96 8.62
N ILE A 5 -2.98 22.48 7.74
CA ILE A 5 -4.44 22.53 7.97
C ILE A 5 -4.83 21.66 9.16
N LEU A 6 -4.28 20.43 9.27
CA LEU A 6 -4.58 19.54 10.40
C LEU A 6 -4.04 20.09 11.71
N MET A 7 -2.89 20.77 11.70
CA MET A 7 -2.37 21.47 12.89
C MET A 7 -3.33 22.58 13.35
N GLU A 8 -3.78 23.42 12.42
CA GLU A 8 -4.72 24.49 12.74
C GLU A 8 -6.10 23.99 13.19
N ILE A 9 -6.54 22.83 12.67
CA ILE A 9 -7.78 22.16 13.10
C ILE A 9 -7.62 21.60 14.51
N SER A 10 -6.49 20.94 14.79
CA SER A 10 -6.22 20.40 16.13
C SER A 10 -6.25 21.50 17.20
N GLU A 11 -5.61 22.64 16.93
CA GLU A 11 -5.66 23.80 17.82
C GLU A 11 -7.09 24.36 18.00
N SER A 12 -7.87 24.41 16.91
CA SER A 12 -9.24 24.97 16.94
C SER A 12 -10.25 24.10 17.68
N LEU A 13 -10.06 22.78 17.67
CA LEU A 13 -10.94 21.78 18.29
C LEU A 13 -10.37 21.22 19.60
N GLY A 14 -9.20 21.67 20.05
CA GLY A 14 -8.53 21.12 21.22
C GLY A 14 -8.04 19.67 21.03
N LEU A 15 -7.82 19.23 19.80
CA LEU A 15 -7.31 17.89 19.48
C LEU A 15 -5.79 17.87 19.52
N LYS A 16 -5.21 16.68 19.67
CA LYS A 16 -3.76 16.47 19.58
C LYS A 16 -3.35 16.23 18.13
N TYR A 17 -2.40 17.03 17.63
CA TYR A 17 -1.80 16.75 16.33
C TYR A 17 -0.69 15.69 16.47
N LEU A 18 -0.86 14.54 15.86
CA LEU A 18 0.05 13.41 15.88
C LEU A 18 1.01 13.53 14.69
N GLU A 19 2.17 14.18 14.90
CA GLU A 19 3.13 14.49 13.83
C GLU A 19 3.60 13.24 13.08
N ASP A 20 3.78 12.13 13.80
CA ASP A 20 4.31 10.88 13.27
C ASP A 20 3.40 10.21 12.24
N ILE A 21 2.11 10.37 12.38
CA ILE A 21 1.10 9.78 11.49
C ILE A 21 0.38 10.82 10.62
N GLY A 22 0.53 12.09 10.96
CA GLY A 22 -0.11 13.20 10.22
C GLY A 22 -1.62 13.24 10.40
N GLU A 23 -2.11 12.93 11.61
CA GLU A 23 -3.53 12.97 11.99
C GLU A 23 -3.73 13.95 13.15
N ALA A 24 -4.94 14.56 13.21
CA ALA A 24 -5.42 15.26 14.39
C ALA A 24 -6.43 14.34 15.08
N ALA A 25 -6.22 13.99 16.35
CA ALA A 25 -7.06 13.03 17.05
C ALA A 25 -7.30 13.48 18.51
N GLY A 26 -8.43 13.10 19.08
CA GLY A 26 -8.79 13.43 20.44
C GLY A 26 -10.27 13.24 20.75
N PHE A 27 -10.68 13.90 21.84
CA PHE A 27 -12.05 13.93 22.30
C PHE A 27 -12.62 15.32 22.12
N TYR A 28 -13.78 15.45 21.48
CA TYR A 28 -14.43 16.74 21.26
C TYR A 28 -15.95 16.58 21.37
N GLU A 29 -16.59 17.44 22.16
CA GLU A 29 -18.03 17.49 22.36
C GLU A 29 -18.70 16.12 22.61
N GLY A 30 -18.06 15.28 23.44
CA GLY A 30 -18.59 13.95 23.81
C GLY A 30 -18.18 12.82 22.89
N TYR A 31 -17.41 13.07 21.83
CA TYR A 31 -17.03 12.05 20.84
C TYR A 31 -15.53 11.91 20.68
N PHE A 32 -15.05 10.67 20.61
CA PHE A 32 -13.72 10.36 20.11
C PHE A 32 -13.70 10.49 18.59
N LEU A 33 -12.68 11.14 18.08
CA LEU A 33 -12.55 11.34 16.64
C LEU A 33 -11.10 11.46 16.19
N SER A 34 -10.87 11.18 14.91
CA SER A 34 -9.64 11.56 14.23
C SER A 34 -9.92 12.22 12.88
N VAL A 35 -9.07 13.18 12.52
CA VAL A 35 -9.10 13.86 11.21
C VAL A 35 -7.80 13.54 10.49
N ARG A 36 -7.88 13.01 9.29
CA ARG A 36 -6.74 12.61 8.48
C ARG A 36 -6.84 13.09 7.04
N PHE A 37 -5.71 13.18 6.36
CA PHE A 37 -5.63 13.54 4.96
C PHE A 37 -5.18 12.33 4.13
N VAL A 38 -6.10 11.76 3.36
CA VAL A 38 -5.87 10.54 2.57
C VAL A 38 -6.36 10.78 1.15
N ASN A 39 -5.53 10.45 0.14
CA ASN A 39 -5.88 10.57 -1.28
C ASN A 39 -6.45 11.96 -1.66
N GLN A 40 -5.84 13.03 -1.13
CA GLN A 40 -6.24 14.42 -1.34
C GLN A 40 -7.61 14.81 -0.73
N ILE A 41 -8.16 14.00 0.16
CA ILE A 41 -9.44 14.23 0.85
C ILE A 41 -9.21 14.25 2.36
N TYR A 42 -9.83 15.18 3.06
CA TYR A 42 -9.90 15.16 4.51
C TYR A 42 -11.03 14.23 4.96
N GLN A 43 -10.70 13.32 5.84
CA GLN A 43 -11.64 12.36 6.43
C GLN A 43 -11.77 12.61 7.93
N CYS A 44 -13.00 12.76 8.41
CA CYS A 44 -13.32 12.70 9.83
C CYS A 44 -13.76 11.28 10.17
N CYS A 45 -13.07 10.64 11.09
CA CYS A 45 -13.31 9.26 11.49
C CYS A 45 -13.88 9.22 12.90
N PHE A 46 -14.90 8.37 13.08
CA PHE A 46 -15.58 8.10 14.35
C PHE A 46 -15.86 6.62 14.46
N SER A 47 -15.99 6.10 15.67
CA SER A 47 -16.56 4.77 15.89
C SER A 47 -17.83 4.91 16.70
N LEU A 48 -18.95 4.53 16.10
CA LEU A 48 -20.28 4.84 16.60
C LEU A 48 -21.19 3.63 16.67
N SER A 49 -21.96 3.55 17.76
CA SER A 49 -23.02 2.58 17.96
C SER A 49 -24.35 3.29 18.17
N GLN A 50 -25.40 2.74 17.60
CA GLN A 50 -26.77 3.15 17.85
C GLN A 50 -27.49 2.01 18.56
N MET A 51 -27.75 2.14 19.86
CA MET A 51 -28.41 1.08 20.69
C MET A 51 -27.74 -0.30 20.53
N GLY A 52 -26.41 -0.38 20.50
CA GLY A 52 -25.66 -1.63 20.35
C GLY A 52 -25.49 -2.13 18.90
N SER A 53 -26.07 -1.46 17.92
CA SER A 53 -25.94 -1.80 16.49
C SER A 53 -25.06 -0.81 15.77
N TYR A 54 -24.38 -1.25 14.72
CA TYR A 54 -23.60 -0.35 13.87
C TYR A 54 -24.49 0.44 12.91
N PRO A 55 -24.07 1.67 12.51
CA PRO A 55 -24.81 2.49 11.56
C PRO A 55 -24.99 1.79 10.21
N ASP A 56 -26.19 1.85 9.66
CA ASP A 56 -26.52 1.19 8.39
C ASP A 56 -26.35 2.09 7.16
N LYS A 57 -26.68 1.55 5.98
CA LYS A 57 -26.64 2.31 4.72
C LYS A 57 -27.68 3.44 4.65
N GLN A 58 -28.79 3.34 5.40
CA GLN A 58 -29.81 4.40 5.44
C GLN A 58 -29.29 5.59 6.23
N PHE A 59 -28.63 5.34 7.36
CA PHE A 59 -27.90 6.35 8.13
C PHE A 59 -26.93 7.15 7.25
N SER A 60 -26.10 6.48 6.45
CA SER A 60 -25.18 7.16 5.52
C SER A 60 -25.89 8.07 4.52
N LYS A 61 -27.05 7.64 4.01
CA LYS A 61 -27.82 8.43 3.04
C LYS A 61 -28.49 9.64 3.69
N SER A 62 -29.04 9.48 4.89
CA SER A 62 -29.70 10.57 5.64
C SER A 62 -28.70 11.64 6.01
N LEU A 63 -27.56 11.25 6.57
CA LEU A 63 -26.51 12.16 6.99
C LEU A 63 -25.95 12.97 5.82
N ARG A 64 -25.69 12.35 4.65
CA ARG A 64 -25.24 13.08 3.45
C ARG A 64 -26.22 14.08 2.91
N LYS A 65 -27.52 13.90 3.16
CA LYS A 65 -28.55 14.88 2.74
C LYS A 65 -28.60 16.08 3.67
N GLU A 66 -28.37 15.84 4.95
CA GLU A 66 -28.50 16.88 5.99
C GLU A 66 -27.21 17.71 6.15
N ILE A 67 -26.03 17.06 6.02
CA ILE A 67 -24.74 17.71 6.28
C ILE A 67 -24.06 18.07 4.97
N LYS A 68 -24.22 19.32 4.54
CA LYS A 68 -23.69 19.80 3.25
C LYS A 68 -22.17 19.71 3.06
N PRO A 69 -21.30 19.92 4.07
CA PRO A 69 -19.85 19.76 3.92
C PRO A 69 -19.40 18.32 3.69
N VAL A 70 -20.24 17.30 3.99
CA VAL A 70 -19.91 15.89 3.78
C VAL A 70 -20.17 15.49 2.34
N GLN A 71 -19.10 15.19 1.59
CA GLN A 71 -19.17 14.77 0.19
C GLN A 71 -19.45 13.27 0.04
N GLY A 72 -18.88 12.45 0.93
CA GLY A 72 -18.99 11.00 0.92
C GLY A 72 -18.90 10.41 2.32
N MET A 73 -19.36 9.19 2.47
CA MET A 73 -19.27 8.46 3.73
C MET A 73 -18.98 6.99 3.47
N GLU A 74 -18.05 6.46 4.21
CA GLU A 74 -17.71 5.05 4.25
C GLU A 74 -18.04 4.51 5.64
N ILE A 75 -18.77 3.40 5.70
CA ILE A 75 -19.10 2.71 6.94
C ILE A 75 -18.55 1.30 6.86
N SER A 76 -17.78 0.91 7.86
CA SER A 76 -17.19 -0.42 7.99
C SER A 76 -17.41 -0.89 9.43
N GLY A 77 -18.47 -1.66 9.67
CA GLY A 77 -18.92 -1.99 11.01
C GLY A 77 -19.29 -0.72 11.79
N TYR A 78 -18.67 -0.52 12.92
CA TYR A 78 -18.87 0.66 13.77
C TYR A 78 -18.09 1.90 13.28
N LEU A 79 -17.06 1.71 12.44
CA LEU A 79 -16.21 2.79 11.96
C LEU A 79 -16.90 3.59 10.85
N VAL A 80 -17.10 4.87 11.12
CA VAL A 80 -17.71 5.86 10.21
C VAL A 80 -16.63 6.83 9.76
N LYS A 81 -16.43 6.94 8.45
CA LYS A 81 -15.48 7.86 7.82
C LYS A 81 -16.23 8.84 6.94
N ALA A 82 -16.29 10.09 7.35
CA ALA A 82 -16.91 11.16 6.59
C ALA A 82 -15.87 11.90 5.75
N ASN A 83 -16.01 11.84 4.43
CA ASN A 83 -15.17 12.57 3.48
C ASN A 83 -15.67 14.02 3.37
N ILE A 84 -14.81 14.97 3.66
CA ILE A 84 -15.19 16.38 3.70
C ILE A 84 -14.94 17.04 2.35
N LYS A 85 -15.92 17.83 1.92
CA LYS A 85 -15.87 18.58 0.66
C LYS A 85 -14.68 19.54 0.64
N GLY A 86 -13.93 19.52 -0.47
CA GLY A 86 -12.84 20.46 -0.69
C GLY A 86 -13.29 21.92 -0.67
N GLY A 87 -12.34 22.80 -0.34
CA GLY A 87 -12.49 24.26 -0.48
C GLY A 87 -11.57 24.78 -1.58
N LEU A 88 -11.87 25.95 -2.12
CA LEU A 88 -11.01 26.62 -3.11
C LEU A 88 -9.73 27.20 -2.49
N THR A 89 -9.73 27.41 -1.18
CA THR A 89 -8.62 27.98 -0.41
C THR A 89 -8.37 27.15 0.84
N THR A 90 -7.17 27.27 1.42
CA THR A 90 -6.82 26.65 2.71
C THR A 90 -7.79 27.04 3.82
N LYS A 91 -8.19 28.30 3.88
CA LYS A 91 -9.19 28.81 4.84
C LYS A 91 -10.56 28.16 4.61
N GLY A 92 -10.97 27.99 3.34
CA GLY A 92 -12.23 27.32 2.99
C GLY A 92 -12.22 25.84 3.36
N PHE A 93 -11.10 25.13 3.20
CA PHE A 93 -10.95 23.75 3.67
C PHE A 93 -11.11 23.64 5.17
N LYS A 94 -10.39 24.46 5.92
CA LYS A 94 -10.49 24.51 7.38
C LYS A 94 -11.92 24.73 7.85
N GLN A 95 -12.59 25.75 7.28
CA GLN A 95 -13.96 26.07 7.63
C GLN A 95 -14.90 24.90 7.34
N ASN A 96 -14.81 24.28 6.17
CA ASN A 96 -15.63 23.12 5.81
C ASN A 96 -15.44 21.94 6.78
N ILE A 97 -14.23 21.73 7.29
CA ILE A 97 -13.97 20.66 8.26
C ILE A 97 -14.59 21.00 9.61
N LEU A 98 -14.43 22.23 10.09
CA LEU A 98 -15.02 22.68 11.35
C LEU A 98 -16.56 22.62 11.29
N ASP A 99 -17.16 23.13 10.21
CA ASP A 99 -18.61 23.09 10.00
C ASP A 99 -19.12 21.65 9.91
N ALA A 100 -18.38 20.77 9.22
CA ALA A 100 -18.71 19.34 9.14
C ALA A 100 -18.70 18.69 10.52
N MET A 101 -17.67 18.97 11.33
CA MET A 101 -17.52 18.40 12.66
C MET A 101 -18.67 18.79 13.59
N MET A 102 -19.01 20.09 13.66
CA MET A 102 -20.12 20.57 14.46
C MET A 102 -21.45 19.95 14.04
N GLN A 103 -21.73 19.89 12.72
CA GLN A 103 -22.96 19.30 12.21
C GLN A 103 -23.02 17.78 12.43
N LEU A 104 -21.88 17.06 12.25
CA LEU A 104 -21.81 15.63 12.50
C LEU A 104 -22.10 15.30 13.96
N ILE A 105 -21.45 15.98 14.89
CA ILE A 105 -21.61 15.74 16.32
C ILE A 105 -23.05 16.08 16.77
N SER A 106 -23.60 17.19 16.32
CA SER A 106 -25.00 17.56 16.57
C SER A 106 -25.96 16.48 16.06
N TYR A 107 -25.72 15.97 14.85
CA TYR A 107 -26.50 14.88 14.26
C TYR A 107 -26.38 13.59 15.07
N PHE A 108 -25.16 13.21 15.50
CA PHE A 108 -24.95 12.01 16.30
C PHE A 108 -25.67 12.05 17.64
N SER A 109 -25.55 13.19 18.34
CA SER A 109 -26.22 13.43 19.60
C SER A 109 -27.76 13.37 19.46
N ALA A 110 -28.31 14.03 18.43
CA ALA A 110 -29.75 14.03 18.15
C ALA A 110 -30.31 12.65 17.81
N ASN A 111 -29.49 11.75 17.27
CA ASN A 111 -29.90 10.39 16.89
C ASN A 111 -29.45 9.31 17.90
N GLY A 112 -28.98 9.71 19.08
CA GLY A 112 -28.60 8.78 20.16
C GLY A 112 -27.44 7.85 19.82
N LEU A 113 -26.50 8.30 18.96
CA LEU A 113 -25.26 7.57 18.69
C LEU A 113 -24.26 7.82 19.81
N THR A 114 -23.51 6.80 20.16
CA THR A 114 -22.49 6.82 21.22
C THR A 114 -21.17 6.28 20.72
N ASN A 115 -20.08 6.67 21.37
CA ASN A 115 -18.77 6.08 21.09
C ASN A 115 -18.78 4.58 21.37
N CYS A 116 -18.09 3.83 20.53
CA CYS A 116 -17.89 2.40 20.76
C CYS A 116 -16.55 1.93 20.16
N SER A 117 -16.12 0.74 20.53
CA SER A 117 -15.01 0.06 19.88
C SER A 117 -15.33 -0.22 18.41
N GLU A 118 -14.38 0.02 17.52
CA GLU A 118 -14.56 -0.29 16.10
C GLU A 118 -14.57 -1.80 15.79
N VAL A 119 -14.14 -2.64 16.77
CA VAL A 119 -14.07 -4.09 16.64
C VAL A 119 -15.29 -4.76 17.26
N SER A 120 -15.49 -4.59 18.56
CA SER A 120 -16.59 -5.26 19.29
C SER A 120 -17.88 -4.47 19.37
N GLY A 121 -17.82 -3.15 19.16
CA GLY A 121 -18.96 -2.26 19.44
C GLY A 121 -19.19 -1.99 20.93
N SER A 122 -18.28 -2.42 21.81
CA SER A 122 -18.34 -2.10 23.25
C SER A 122 -18.33 -0.59 23.44
N MET A 123 -19.21 -0.08 24.30
CA MET A 123 -19.31 1.34 24.65
C MET A 123 -18.49 1.70 25.90
N GLU A 124 -18.04 0.68 26.65
CA GLU A 124 -17.28 0.87 27.89
C GLU A 124 -15.78 0.81 27.63
N GLY A 125 -15.02 1.69 28.26
CA GLY A 125 -13.55 1.69 28.22
C GLY A 125 -12.96 1.98 26.83
N VAL A 126 -13.72 2.60 25.93
CA VAL A 126 -13.25 2.96 24.59
C VAL A 126 -12.36 4.17 24.65
N SER A 127 -11.28 4.11 23.89
CA SER A 127 -10.30 5.19 23.78
C SER A 127 -9.69 5.23 22.39
N LEU A 128 -8.92 6.28 22.10
CA LEU A 128 -8.16 6.40 20.85
C LEU A 128 -6.74 5.86 21.05
N TYR A 129 -6.34 4.93 20.18
CA TYR A 129 -5.02 4.34 20.18
C TYR A 129 -4.36 4.51 18.80
N CYS A 130 -3.07 4.77 18.78
CA CYS A 130 -2.29 4.77 17.54
C CYS A 130 -1.67 3.40 17.31
N LEU A 131 -2.07 2.70 16.26
CA LEU A 131 -1.52 1.41 15.88
C LEU A 131 -1.24 1.41 14.37
N ASN A 132 -0.06 0.94 13.95
CA ASN A 132 0.33 0.87 12.53
C ASN A 132 0.28 2.22 11.79
N GLY A 133 0.49 3.32 12.50
CA GLY A 133 0.49 4.65 11.89
C GLY A 133 -0.90 5.19 11.57
N GLN A 134 -1.96 4.68 12.23
CA GLN A 134 -3.32 5.19 12.15
C GLN A 134 -3.96 5.24 13.55
N SER A 135 -4.92 6.14 13.72
CA SER A 135 -5.75 6.18 14.93
C SER A 135 -6.87 5.16 14.83
N HIS A 136 -7.08 4.43 15.94
CA HIS A 136 -8.08 3.38 16.10
C HIS A 136 -8.89 3.59 17.38
N PHE A 137 -10.13 3.13 17.38
CA PHE A 137 -11.07 3.23 18.49
C PHE A 137 -11.21 1.83 19.13
N TYR A 138 -10.44 1.58 20.20
CA TYR A 138 -10.41 0.28 20.87
C TYR A 138 -10.72 0.39 22.36
N THR A 139 -11.10 -0.73 22.98
CA THR A 139 -10.93 -0.89 24.41
C THR A 139 -9.46 -1.19 24.70
N LYS A 140 -9.05 -1.05 25.96
CA LYS A 140 -7.68 -1.35 26.36
C LYS A 140 -7.29 -2.80 26.06
N GLU A 141 -8.20 -3.74 26.31
CA GLU A 141 -7.99 -5.16 26.07
C GLU A 141 -7.81 -5.47 24.58
N GLU A 142 -8.66 -4.90 23.73
CA GLU A 142 -8.55 -5.08 22.27
C GLU A 142 -7.25 -4.48 21.71
N PHE A 143 -6.88 -3.32 22.23
CA PHE A 143 -5.62 -2.70 21.85
C PHE A 143 -4.43 -3.58 22.25
N ASP A 144 -4.36 -4.05 23.51
CA ASP A 144 -3.28 -4.92 24.00
C ASP A 144 -3.21 -6.22 23.19
N GLN A 145 -4.34 -6.81 22.87
CA GLN A 145 -4.41 -7.98 22.01
C GLN A 145 -3.85 -7.68 20.60
N LYS A 146 -4.29 -6.59 19.97
CA LYS A 146 -3.83 -6.19 18.63
C LYS A 146 -2.33 -5.87 18.61
N ARG A 147 -1.83 -5.24 19.66
CA ARG A 147 -0.41 -4.98 19.83
C ARG A 147 0.40 -6.28 19.93
N MET A 148 -0.04 -7.22 20.78
CA MET A 148 0.62 -8.53 20.91
C MET A 148 0.62 -9.33 19.61
N GLU A 149 -0.51 -9.38 18.89
CA GLU A 149 -0.60 -10.01 17.56
C GLU A 149 0.42 -9.42 16.58
N GLN A 150 0.64 -8.12 16.65
CA GLN A 150 1.58 -7.43 15.77
C GLN A 150 3.03 -7.66 16.18
N GLU A 151 3.33 -7.62 17.48
CA GLU A 151 4.66 -7.94 18.00
C GLU A 151 5.05 -9.39 17.64
N GLU A 152 4.13 -10.34 17.76
CA GLU A 152 4.34 -11.73 17.35
C GLU A 152 4.63 -11.87 15.85
N LYS A 153 3.88 -11.14 14.99
CA LYS A 153 4.14 -11.09 13.55
C LYS A 153 5.52 -10.50 13.23
N ASN A 154 5.89 -9.43 13.95
CA ASN A 154 7.21 -8.80 13.78
C ASN A 154 8.34 -9.73 14.22
N LEU A 155 8.21 -10.42 15.36
CA LEU A 155 9.17 -11.41 15.86
C LEU A 155 9.30 -12.60 14.89
N LYS A 156 8.19 -13.12 14.35
CA LYS A 156 8.22 -14.17 13.32
C LYS A 156 8.94 -13.72 12.04
N ASN A 157 8.76 -12.47 11.65
CA ASN A 157 9.45 -11.90 10.48
C ASN A 157 10.95 -11.63 10.75
N GLU A 158 11.32 -11.27 11.98
CA GLU A 158 12.72 -11.09 12.38
C GLU A 158 13.45 -12.42 12.59
N SER A 159 12.78 -13.44 13.11
CA SER A 159 13.36 -14.77 13.33
C SER A 159 13.70 -15.52 12.02
N ARG A 160 13.18 -15.07 10.88
CA ARG A 160 13.51 -15.67 9.56
C ARG A 160 14.93 -15.35 9.07
N GLY A 161 15.70 -14.48 9.70
CA GLY A 161 17.14 -14.25 9.49
C GLY A 161 17.69 -14.67 8.11
N PHE A 162 18.74 -15.50 8.10
CA PHE A 162 19.36 -16.01 6.87
C PHE A 162 18.42 -16.92 6.04
N SER A 163 17.58 -17.72 6.68
CA SER A 163 16.60 -18.55 5.97
C SER A 163 15.57 -17.72 5.20
N GLY A 164 15.15 -16.57 5.76
CA GLY A 164 14.26 -15.65 5.05
C GLY A 164 14.89 -15.10 3.77
N VAL A 165 16.18 -14.82 3.76
CA VAL A 165 16.91 -14.40 2.55
C VAL A 165 16.91 -15.49 1.49
N LEU A 166 17.20 -16.75 1.87
CA LEU A 166 17.19 -17.89 0.93
C LEU A 166 15.80 -18.11 0.32
N PHE A 167 14.74 -18.09 1.14
CA PHE A 167 13.38 -18.15 0.63
C PHE A 167 13.04 -16.92 -0.23
N GLY A 168 13.56 -15.74 0.10
CA GLY A 168 13.42 -14.54 -0.71
C GLY A 168 14.06 -14.67 -2.10
N ILE A 169 15.26 -15.25 -2.18
CA ILE A 169 15.94 -15.54 -3.47
C ILE A 169 15.05 -16.46 -4.31
N PHE A 170 14.56 -17.56 -3.74
CA PHE A 170 13.66 -18.47 -4.42
C PHE A 170 12.38 -17.78 -4.88
N GLY A 171 11.77 -16.96 -4.01
CA GLY A 171 10.60 -16.18 -4.35
C GLY A 171 10.85 -15.15 -5.46
N ALA A 172 12.02 -14.49 -5.46
CA ALA A 172 12.42 -13.59 -6.53
C ALA A 172 12.58 -14.31 -7.87
N LEU A 173 13.18 -15.50 -7.88
CA LEU A 173 13.29 -16.32 -9.09
C LEU A 173 11.93 -16.72 -9.64
N VAL A 174 11.02 -17.20 -8.79
CA VAL A 174 9.64 -17.54 -9.19
C VAL A 174 8.91 -16.30 -9.72
N GLY A 175 9.02 -15.18 -9.03
CA GLY A 175 8.41 -13.91 -9.47
C GLY A 175 9.00 -13.40 -10.80
N ALA A 176 10.31 -13.49 -10.98
CA ALA A 176 10.98 -13.13 -12.23
C ALA A 176 10.58 -14.06 -13.38
N PHE A 177 10.40 -15.35 -13.12
CA PHE A 177 9.90 -16.31 -14.10
C PHE A 177 8.47 -15.99 -14.56
N VAL A 178 7.57 -15.69 -13.62
CA VAL A 178 6.20 -15.24 -13.96
C VAL A 178 6.24 -13.94 -14.77
N GLY A 179 7.11 -12.98 -14.39
CA GLY A 179 7.34 -11.77 -15.15
C GLY A 179 7.89 -12.04 -16.55
N ALA A 180 8.80 -13.00 -16.70
CA ALA A 180 9.36 -13.41 -18.00
C ALA A 180 8.28 -13.94 -18.95
N ILE A 181 7.35 -14.75 -18.45
CA ILE A 181 6.20 -15.22 -19.25
C ILE A 181 5.36 -14.01 -19.74
N ALA A 182 5.09 -13.05 -18.87
CA ALA A 182 4.38 -11.86 -19.25
C ALA A 182 5.12 -11.03 -20.32
N VAL A 183 6.45 -10.88 -20.18
CA VAL A 183 7.30 -10.22 -21.19
C VAL A 183 7.19 -10.93 -22.54
N PHE A 184 7.29 -12.27 -22.54
CA PHE A 184 7.17 -13.09 -23.76
C PHE A 184 5.81 -12.89 -24.44
N ILE A 185 4.72 -12.91 -23.68
CA ILE A 185 3.37 -12.69 -24.23
C ILE A 185 3.26 -11.27 -24.78
N CYS A 186 3.74 -10.25 -24.06
CA CYS A 186 3.71 -8.86 -24.53
C CYS A 186 4.51 -8.68 -25.83
N SER A 187 5.69 -9.31 -25.93
CA SER A 187 6.52 -9.30 -27.15
C SER A 187 5.74 -9.84 -28.36
N ARG A 188 5.03 -10.96 -28.19
CA ARG A 188 4.22 -11.58 -29.25
C ARG A 188 2.99 -10.77 -29.67
N LEU A 189 2.46 -9.96 -28.77
CA LEU A 189 1.36 -9.05 -29.05
C LEU A 189 1.81 -7.71 -29.65
N GLY A 190 3.12 -7.50 -29.85
CA GLY A 190 3.69 -6.27 -30.39
C GLY A 190 3.69 -5.10 -29.42
N PHE A 191 3.50 -5.35 -28.11
CA PHE A 191 3.58 -4.32 -27.09
C PHE A 191 5.02 -3.94 -26.79
N VAL A 192 5.25 -2.65 -26.49
CA VAL A 192 6.54 -2.12 -26.15
C VAL A 192 7.13 -2.82 -24.92
N SER A 193 8.42 -3.11 -24.94
CA SER A 193 9.18 -3.77 -23.87
C SER A 193 9.07 -3.09 -22.49
N LEU A 194 8.67 -1.82 -22.45
CA LEU A 194 8.44 -1.06 -21.22
C LEU A 194 7.42 -1.73 -20.28
N TYR A 195 6.26 -2.16 -20.83
CA TYR A 195 5.21 -2.81 -20.02
C TYR A 195 5.68 -4.14 -19.44
N GLY A 196 6.39 -4.94 -20.24
CA GLY A 196 7.00 -6.18 -19.78
C GLY A 196 7.98 -5.97 -18.63
N GLY A 197 8.84 -4.95 -18.73
CA GLY A 197 9.80 -4.58 -17.70
C GLY A 197 9.13 -4.19 -16.37
N VAL A 198 8.06 -3.42 -16.41
CA VAL A 198 7.29 -3.03 -15.22
C VAL A 198 6.65 -4.24 -14.55
N ILE A 199 6.02 -5.12 -15.33
CA ILE A 199 5.40 -6.35 -14.81
C ILE A 199 6.46 -7.25 -14.17
N MET A 200 7.60 -7.46 -14.81
CA MET A 200 8.69 -8.28 -14.29
C MET A 200 9.24 -7.69 -12.98
N ALA A 201 9.46 -6.39 -12.91
CA ALA A 201 9.92 -5.75 -11.68
C ALA A 201 8.92 -5.96 -10.53
N PHE A 202 7.63 -5.73 -10.79
CA PHE A 202 6.58 -5.91 -9.79
C PHE A 202 6.48 -7.36 -9.30
N THR A 203 6.42 -8.34 -10.20
CA THR A 203 6.30 -9.76 -9.83
C THR A 203 7.54 -10.28 -9.10
N THR A 204 8.75 -9.83 -9.48
CA THR A 204 10.00 -10.20 -8.80
C THR A 204 10.05 -9.68 -7.38
N ILE A 205 9.73 -8.39 -7.16
CA ILE A 205 9.69 -7.76 -5.84
C ILE A 205 8.62 -8.40 -4.96
N LEU A 206 7.43 -8.63 -5.53
CA LEU A 206 6.33 -9.29 -4.82
C LEU A 206 6.70 -10.73 -4.43
N GLY A 207 7.30 -11.49 -5.34
CA GLY A 207 7.79 -12.84 -5.08
C GLY A 207 8.82 -12.86 -3.94
N TYR A 208 9.83 -11.99 -3.99
CA TYR A 208 10.79 -11.87 -2.89
C TYR A 208 10.09 -11.60 -1.56
N LYS A 209 9.20 -10.60 -1.51
CA LYS A 209 8.50 -10.18 -0.29
C LYS A 209 7.61 -11.29 0.29
N LEU A 210 6.87 -12.00 -0.55
CA LEU A 210 5.99 -13.09 -0.12
C LEU A 210 6.77 -14.23 0.56
N PHE A 211 7.93 -14.59 0.04
CA PHE A 211 8.72 -15.69 0.57
C PHE A 211 9.66 -15.27 1.70
N ALA A 212 10.28 -14.09 1.62
CA ALA A 212 11.15 -13.57 2.68
C ALA A 212 10.38 -13.03 3.89
N GLY A 213 9.11 -12.63 3.72
CA GLY A 213 8.30 -11.95 4.73
C GLY A 213 8.53 -10.45 4.82
N LYS A 214 9.72 -9.96 4.45
CA LYS A 214 10.07 -8.52 4.40
C LYS A 214 11.03 -8.24 3.24
N PHE A 215 10.98 -7.01 2.71
CA PHE A 215 11.88 -6.57 1.65
C PHE A 215 13.08 -5.82 2.26
N GLY A 216 14.12 -6.56 2.63
CA GLY A 216 15.33 -6.00 3.24
C GLY A 216 16.32 -5.42 2.22
N LEU A 217 17.43 -4.86 2.73
CA LEU A 217 18.50 -4.28 1.88
C LEU A 217 19.07 -5.32 0.88
N ILE A 218 19.17 -6.58 1.27
CA ILE A 218 19.65 -7.69 0.42
C ILE A 218 18.63 -7.99 -0.69
N GLY A 219 17.36 -7.71 -0.51
CA GLY A 219 16.32 -7.89 -1.52
C GLY A 219 16.56 -7.06 -2.78
N ILE A 220 17.21 -5.90 -2.68
CA ILE A 220 17.50 -5.02 -3.82
C ILE A 220 18.42 -5.72 -4.84
N PRO A 221 19.68 -6.07 -4.48
CA PRO A 221 20.60 -6.69 -5.44
C PRO A 221 20.10 -8.07 -5.91
N VAL A 222 19.47 -8.86 -5.05
CA VAL A 222 18.90 -10.15 -5.43
C VAL A 222 17.83 -9.99 -6.50
N SER A 223 16.87 -9.09 -6.31
CA SER A 223 15.81 -8.86 -7.29
C SER A 223 16.35 -8.36 -8.62
N ILE A 224 17.34 -7.46 -8.60
CA ILE A 224 17.99 -6.93 -9.80
C ILE A 224 18.70 -8.06 -10.56
N LEU A 225 19.45 -8.91 -9.87
CA LEU A 225 20.15 -10.06 -10.49
C LEU A 225 19.16 -11.06 -11.09
N CYS A 226 18.07 -11.39 -10.37
CA CYS A 226 17.04 -12.29 -10.88
C CYS A 226 16.35 -11.71 -12.13
N MET A 227 16.04 -10.41 -12.13
CA MET A 227 15.47 -9.74 -13.30
C MET A 227 16.43 -9.77 -14.48
N ALA A 228 17.70 -9.44 -14.29
CA ALA A 228 18.70 -9.43 -15.35
C ALA A 228 18.89 -10.83 -15.97
N ALA A 229 19.00 -11.86 -15.13
CA ALA A 229 19.11 -13.25 -15.59
C ALA A 229 17.89 -13.69 -16.41
N MET A 230 16.68 -13.37 -15.94
CA MET A 230 15.44 -13.75 -16.62
C MET A 230 15.23 -12.97 -17.91
N VAL A 231 15.59 -11.69 -17.97
CA VAL A 231 15.58 -10.90 -19.22
C VAL A 231 16.49 -11.53 -20.27
N TYR A 232 17.71 -11.91 -19.89
CA TYR A 232 18.62 -12.61 -20.78
C TYR A 232 18.03 -13.92 -21.31
N LEU A 233 17.48 -14.75 -20.43
CA LEU A 233 16.89 -16.04 -20.81
C LEU A 233 15.66 -15.87 -21.71
N ILE A 234 14.78 -14.93 -21.39
CA ILE A 234 13.54 -14.73 -22.17
C ILE A 234 13.83 -14.13 -23.55
N ASN A 235 14.77 -13.20 -23.65
CA ASN A 235 15.19 -12.65 -24.94
C ASN A 235 15.79 -13.75 -25.84
N ARG A 236 16.63 -14.61 -25.27
CA ARG A 236 17.19 -15.76 -25.97
C ARG A 236 16.10 -16.74 -26.42
N LEU A 237 15.13 -17.02 -25.57
CA LEU A 237 14.01 -17.89 -25.89
C LEU A 237 13.11 -17.30 -26.97
N ASP A 238 12.78 -16.03 -26.87
CA ASP A 238 11.93 -15.33 -27.84
C ASP A 238 12.56 -15.32 -29.23
N PHE A 239 13.87 -15.09 -29.30
CA PHE A 239 14.62 -15.11 -30.54
C PHE A 239 14.74 -16.54 -31.11
N ALA A 240 14.90 -17.56 -30.27
CA ALA A 240 14.87 -18.96 -30.69
C ALA A 240 13.52 -19.38 -31.28
N PHE A 241 12.42 -18.90 -30.69
CA PHE A 241 11.08 -19.07 -31.27
C PHE A 241 10.94 -18.38 -32.63
N PHE A 242 11.47 -17.18 -32.74
CA PHE A 242 11.46 -16.45 -34.01
C PHE A 242 12.21 -17.21 -35.11
N LEU A 243 13.44 -17.67 -34.81
CA LEU A 243 14.25 -18.42 -35.78
C LEU A 243 13.63 -19.76 -36.19
N SER A 244 13.11 -20.52 -35.22
CA SER A 244 12.45 -21.78 -35.50
C SER A 244 11.24 -21.60 -36.43
N GLY A 245 10.39 -20.59 -36.16
CA GLY A 245 9.27 -20.26 -37.00
C GLY A 245 9.67 -19.77 -38.39
N TYR A 246 10.73 -18.97 -38.48
CA TYR A 246 11.22 -18.41 -39.74
C TYR A 246 11.83 -19.46 -40.67
N PHE A 247 12.70 -20.34 -40.15
CA PHE A 247 13.42 -21.32 -40.98
C PHE A 247 12.63 -22.60 -41.24
N TYR A 248 11.83 -23.07 -40.27
CA TYR A 248 11.14 -24.36 -40.37
C TYR A 248 9.61 -24.26 -40.44
N GLY A 249 9.03 -23.08 -40.20
CA GLY A 249 7.58 -22.91 -40.11
C GLY A 249 6.94 -23.67 -38.94
N SER A 250 7.76 -24.21 -38.02
CA SER A 250 7.33 -24.96 -36.84
C SER A 250 8.15 -24.55 -35.61
N PHE A 251 7.71 -24.96 -34.42
CA PHE A 251 8.40 -24.66 -33.17
C PHE A 251 9.23 -25.85 -32.63
N ASP A 252 9.41 -26.88 -33.41
CA ASP A 252 10.10 -28.11 -32.96
C ASP A 252 11.61 -27.90 -32.71
N HIS A 253 12.21 -26.91 -33.39
CA HIS A 253 13.66 -26.61 -33.29
C HIS A 253 13.98 -25.45 -32.32
N VAL A 254 13.03 -24.96 -31.51
CA VAL A 254 13.26 -23.85 -30.56
C VAL A 254 14.37 -24.15 -29.56
N PHE A 255 14.39 -25.36 -29.01
CA PHE A 255 15.39 -25.76 -28.04
C PHE A 255 16.79 -25.87 -28.65
N GLU A 256 16.91 -26.33 -29.87
CA GLU A 256 18.15 -26.35 -30.64
C GLU A 256 18.69 -24.93 -30.84
N TYR A 257 17.89 -24.01 -31.38
CA TYR A 257 18.31 -22.61 -31.54
C TYR A 257 18.65 -21.94 -30.21
N PHE A 258 17.92 -22.26 -29.16
CA PHE A 258 18.23 -21.75 -27.82
C PHE A 258 19.64 -22.19 -27.37
N GLN A 259 20.05 -23.42 -27.63
CA GLN A 259 21.36 -23.93 -27.24
C GLN A 259 22.50 -23.34 -28.08
N ILE A 260 22.35 -23.28 -29.39
CA ILE A 260 23.38 -22.82 -30.32
C ILE A 260 23.39 -21.32 -30.58
N MET A 261 22.56 -20.55 -29.85
CA MET A 261 22.33 -19.11 -30.13
C MET A 261 23.63 -18.30 -30.27
N ASN A 262 24.62 -18.53 -29.42
CA ASN A 262 25.88 -17.78 -29.47
C ASN A 262 26.67 -18.06 -30.76
N ASP A 263 26.76 -19.32 -31.14
CA ASP A 263 27.45 -19.74 -32.35
C ASP A 263 26.67 -19.27 -33.60
N PHE A 264 25.35 -19.34 -33.52
CA PHE A 264 24.48 -18.84 -34.59
C PHE A 264 24.68 -17.34 -34.83
N LEU A 265 24.65 -16.52 -33.77
CA LEU A 265 24.83 -15.08 -33.86
C LEU A 265 26.26 -14.69 -34.33
N ALA A 266 27.29 -15.47 -34.00
CA ALA A 266 28.67 -15.24 -34.43
C ALA A 266 28.86 -15.49 -35.92
N ASN A 267 28.07 -16.39 -36.53
CA ASN A 267 28.22 -16.79 -37.91
C ASN A 267 27.17 -16.23 -38.87
N GLN A 268 26.24 -15.41 -38.35
CA GLN A 268 25.16 -14.79 -39.14
C GLN A 268 25.49 -13.38 -39.59
N ASP A 269 24.63 -12.87 -40.49
CA ASP A 269 24.70 -11.50 -40.98
C ASP A 269 24.70 -10.52 -39.78
N PRO A 270 25.53 -9.48 -39.81
CA PRO A 270 25.60 -8.45 -38.78
C PRO A 270 24.26 -7.82 -38.43
N GLU A 271 23.33 -7.74 -39.35
CA GLU A 271 21.97 -7.20 -39.10
C GLU A 271 21.18 -8.07 -38.10
N VAL A 272 21.24 -9.40 -38.20
CA VAL A 272 20.57 -10.34 -37.32
C VAL A 272 21.14 -10.26 -35.90
N SER A 273 22.47 -10.25 -35.80
CA SER A 273 23.16 -10.12 -34.51
C SER A 273 22.89 -8.76 -33.87
N SER A 274 22.84 -7.68 -34.66
CA SER A 274 22.47 -6.35 -34.17
C SER A 274 21.02 -6.28 -33.67
N ALA A 275 20.07 -6.89 -34.35
CA ALA A 275 18.68 -6.92 -33.96
C ALA A 275 18.50 -7.64 -32.60
N TYR A 276 19.13 -8.80 -32.41
CA TYR A 276 19.13 -9.52 -31.14
C TYR A 276 19.70 -8.69 -30.00
N THR A 277 20.87 -8.09 -30.22
CA THR A 277 21.57 -7.30 -29.22
C THR A 277 20.81 -6.03 -28.85
N THR A 278 20.26 -5.35 -29.85
CA THR A 278 19.46 -4.13 -29.64
C THR A 278 18.22 -4.44 -28.80
N ASN A 279 17.51 -5.51 -29.12
CA ASN A 279 16.33 -5.93 -28.34
C ASN A 279 16.70 -6.30 -26.89
N LEU A 280 17.81 -7.02 -26.71
CA LEU A 280 18.31 -7.37 -25.37
C LEU A 280 18.67 -6.10 -24.56
N ILE A 281 19.39 -5.15 -25.16
CA ILE A 281 19.77 -3.90 -24.49
C ILE A 281 18.54 -3.09 -24.11
N GLN A 282 17.57 -2.95 -25.00
CA GLN A 282 16.35 -2.22 -24.71
C GLN A 282 15.55 -2.89 -23.58
N LEU A 283 15.36 -4.19 -23.64
CA LEU A 283 14.63 -4.93 -22.63
C LEU A 283 15.33 -4.88 -21.26
N MET A 284 16.68 -5.03 -21.25
CA MET A 284 17.50 -4.86 -20.04
C MET A 284 17.36 -3.45 -19.46
N PHE A 285 17.49 -2.43 -20.29
CA PHE A 285 17.42 -1.03 -19.85
C PHE A 285 16.07 -0.74 -19.19
N PHE A 286 14.95 -1.06 -19.83
CA PHE A 286 13.63 -0.79 -19.29
C PHE A 286 13.35 -1.61 -18.01
N THR A 287 13.72 -2.90 -18.01
CA THR A 287 13.50 -3.76 -16.85
C THR A 287 14.34 -3.34 -15.65
N LEU A 288 15.62 -3.03 -15.87
CA LEU A 288 16.49 -2.61 -14.76
C LEU A 288 16.16 -1.21 -14.25
N ALA A 289 15.82 -0.27 -15.14
CA ALA A 289 15.40 1.08 -14.73
C ALA A 289 14.14 1.01 -13.84
N THR A 290 13.10 0.29 -14.28
CA THR A 290 11.88 0.10 -13.51
C THR A 290 12.10 -0.75 -12.26
N GLY A 291 12.98 -1.76 -12.34
CA GLY A 291 13.37 -2.62 -11.24
C GLY A 291 14.09 -1.85 -10.12
N ILE A 292 15.05 -0.99 -10.45
CA ILE A 292 15.75 -0.15 -9.47
C ILE A 292 14.76 0.79 -8.78
N ILE A 293 13.92 1.48 -9.54
CA ILE A 293 12.90 2.37 -8.96
C ILE A 293 11.95 1.59 -8.06
N GLY A 294 11.44 0.44 -8.50
CA GLY A 294 10.52 -0.41 -7.76
C GLY A 294 11.13 -0.99 -6.48
N THR A 295 12.37 -1.49 -6.54
CA THR A 295 13.06 -2.06 -5.37
C THR A 295 13.38 -1.00 -4.33
N VAL A 296 13.83 0.19 -4.75
CA VAL A 296 14.08 1.33 -3.85
C VAL A 296 12.77 1.79 -3.21
N ALA A 297 11.69 1.91 -3.99
CA ALA A 297 10.37 2.28 -3.48
C ALA A 297 9.84 1.24 -2.47
N ALA A 298 9.98 -0.06 -2.76
CA ALA A 298 9.59 -1.14 -1.87
C ALA A 298 10.38 -1.10 -0.54
N PHE A 299 11.70 -0.87 -0.62
CA PHE A 299 12.56 -0.75 0.56
C PHE A 299 12.21 0.48 1.42
N ILE A 300 11.96 1.64 0.79
CA ILE A 300 11.54 2.85 1.50
C ILE A 300 10.16 2.64 2.16
N SER A 301 9.24 1.98 1.46
CA SER A 301 7.92 1.63 2.00
C SER A 301 8.04 0.71 3.22
N GLU A 302 8.92 -0.28 3.18
CA GLU A 302 9.17 -1.19 4.29
C GLU A 302 9.78 -0.47 5.51
N LYS A 303 10.73 0.46 5.28
CA LYS A 303 11.27 1.33 6.34
C LYS A 303 10.25 2.29 6.93
N LYS A 304 9.29 2.74 6.11
CA LYS A 304 8.19 3.61 6.56
C LYS A 304 7.04 2.84 7.19
N ALA A 305 6.96 1.52 6.98
CA ALA A 305 6.09 0.64 7.76
C ALA A 305 6.66 0.61 9.20
N LYS A 306 6.37 1.68 9.92
CA LYS A 306 6.89 1.98 11.24
C LYS A 306 6.46 0.89 12.22
N PRO A 307 7.36 0.50 13.15
CA PRO A 307 6.94 -0.29 14.30
C PRO A 307 5.77 0.42 14.99
N SER A 308 4.88 -0.37 15.59
CA SER A 308 3.84 0.13 16.48
C SER A 308 4.48 1.10 17.47
N TYR A 309 4.12 2.38 17.36
CA TYR A 309 4.58 3.37 18.32
C TYR A 309 3.95 3.08 19.68
N PRO A 310 4.71 3.30 20.76
CA PRO A 310 4.13 3.29 22.08
C PRO A 310 2.96 4.29 22.06
N ILE A 311 1.86 3.83 22.49
CA ILE A 311 0.55 4.42 22.58
C ILE A 311 0.69 5.81 23.16
N LEU A 312 0.21 6.77 22.41
CA LEU A 312 -0.38 7.94 23.02
C LEU A 312 -1.81 7.52 23.32
N ASP A 313 -2.09 7.12 24.53
CA ASP A 313 -3.46 7.16 25.04
C ASP A 313 -3.87 8.62 24.98
N VAL A 314 -4.59 8.97 23.95
CA VAL A 314 -5.01 10.36 23.71
C VAL A 314 -5.95 10.81 24.84
N THR A 315 -6.39 9.88 25.70
CA THR A 315 -7.32 10.13 26.80
C THR A 315 -6.63 10.28 28.16
N GLU A 316 -5.44 9.73 28.39
CA GLU A 316 -4.74 9.96 29.66
C GLU A 316 -4.37 11.43 29.87
N ASP A 317 -4.02 12.16 28.81
CA ASP A 317 -3.72 13.59 28.88
C ASP A 317 -4.98 14.44 29.17
N TYR A 318 -6.20 13.95 28.89
CA TYR A 318 -7.46 14.65 29.16
C TYR A 318 -7.97 14.47 30.60
N ASN A 319 -7.68 13.33 31.24
CA ASN A 319 -8.09 13.06 32.61
C ASN A 319 -7.23 13.79 33.66
N MET A 320 -6.12 14.42 33.28
CA MET A 320 -5.29 15.26 34.18
C MET A 320 -5.68 16.74 34.19
N SER A 321 -6.68 17.14 33.41
CA SER A 321 -7.11 18.57 33.29
C SER A 321 -8.49 18.87 33.89
N PHE A 322 -9.03 17.99 34.74
CA PHE A 322 -10.26 18.26 35.52
C PHE A 322 -10.02 18.15 37.03
#